data_53052d2522d39261a136d469f30aef3c
#
_entry.id   53052d2522d39261a136d469f30aef3c
#
_cell.length_a   1.000
_cell.length_b   1.000
_cell.length_c   1.000
_cell.angle_alpha   90.00
_cell.angle_beta   90.00
_cell.angle_gamma   90.00
#
_symmetry.space_group_name_H-M   'P 1'
#
loop_
_entity.id
_entity.type
_entity.pdbx_description
1 polymer ?
#
loop_
_entity_poly.entity_id
_entity_poly.type
_entity_poly.pdbx_seq_one_letter_code
_entity_poly.pdbx_strand_id
1 'polypeptide(L)'
;MKAKQNPDNPRTINDHLNLKHGYPGSSSRLKFNQKAEAYMVAELVKESRKKAHMTQEQLAKKLNVNRAYISKIERASTDIRISTLKRIIETGLGGKLHINVDL
;
A
#
# COMPACT_ATOMS: atom_id res chain seq x y z
N MET A 1 6.00 -25.32 2.76
CA MET A 1 4.66 -25.26 2.15
C MET A 1 4.05 -23.90 2.40
N LYS A 2 3.44 -23.33 1.40
CA LYS A 2 2.79 -22.05 1.57
C LYS A 2 1.54 -22.20 2.43
N ALA A 3 1.34 -21.27 3.35
CA ALA A 3 0.09 -21.18 4.06
C ALA A 3 -1.06 -20.94 3.08
N LYS A 4 -2.23 -21.43 3.38
CA LYS A 4 -3.40 -21.16 2.58
C LYS A 4 -3.72 -19.68 2.63
N GLN A 5 -3.97 -19.10 1.47
CA GLN A 5 -4.43 -17.73 1.40
C GLN A 5 -5.88 -17.65 1.86
N ASN A 6 -6.17 -16.62 2.60
CA ASN A 6 -7.54 -16.31 2.96
C ASN A 6 -8.03 -15.20 2.03
N PRO A 7 -9.00 -15.48 1.12
CA PRO A 7 -9.49 -14.45 0.20
C PRO A 7 -10.03 -13.21 0.89
N ASP A 8 -10.58 -13.36 2.10
CA ASP A 8 -11.17 -12.26 2.84
C ASP A 8 -10.16 -11.47 3.64
N ASN A 9 -8.93 -11.97 3.76
CA ASN A 9 -7.88 -11.33 4.55
C ASN A 9 -6.50 -11.60 3.94
N PRO A 10 -6.19 -11.01 2.78
CA PRO A 10 -4.87 -11.13 2.17
C PRO A 10 -3.78 -10.56 3.09
N ARG A 11 -2.66 -11.26 3.21
CA ARG A 11 -1.58 -10.88 4.11
C ARG A 11 -0.49 -10.03 3.45
N THR A 12 -0.33 -10.15 2.15
CA THR A 12 0.74 -9.51 1.40
C THR A 12 0.18 -8.78 0.20
N ILE A 13 0.99 -7.87 -0.34
CA ILE A 13 0.65 -7.20 -1.60
C ILE A 13 0.46 -8.22 -2.71
N ASN A 14 1.29 -9.26 -2.74
CA ASN A 14 1.19 -10.30 -3.74
C ASN A 14 -0.12 -11.07 -3.64
N ASP A 15 -0.59 -11.36 -2.43
CA ASP A 15 -1.88 -12.01 -2.22
C ASP A 15 -3.02 -11.17 -2.79
N HIS A 16 -2.99 -9.86 -2.54
CA HIS A 16 -3.97 -8.94 -3.11
C HIS A 16 -3.96 -8.97 -4.63
N LEU A 17 -2.78 -8.94 -5.22
CA LEU A 17 -2.65 -8.94 -6.67
C LEU A 17 -3.19 -10.24 -7.27
N ASN A 18 -2.90 -11.37 -6.63
CA ASN A 18 -3.37 -12.67 -7.10
C ASN A 18 -4.90 -12.78 -7.04
N LEU A 19 -5.51 -12.20 -6.02
CA LEU A 19 -6.96 -12.20 -5.87
C LEU A 19 -7.66 -11.29 -6.88
N LYS A 20 -7.05 -10.16 -7.22
CA LYS A 20 -7.66 -9.15 -8.09
C LYS A 20 -7.32 -9.34 -9.56
N HIS A 21 -6.11 -9.78 -9.88
CA HIS A 21 -5.58 -9.75 -11.24
C HIS A 21 -5.07 -11.09 -11.74
N GLY A 22 -5.27 -12.16 -10.99
CA GLY A 22 -4.78 -13.48 -11.34
C GLY A 22 -3.37 -13.71 -10.80
N TYR A 23 -2.86 -14.89 -11.08
CA TYR A 23 -1.58 -15.34 -10.55
C TYR A 23 -0.41 -14.84 -11.38
N PRO A 24 0.80 -14.77 -10.77
CA PRO A 24 2.00 -14.38 -11.51
C PRO A 24 2.19 -15.24 -12.75
N GLY A 25 2.57 -14.59 -13.85
CA GLY A 25 2.77 -15.26 -15.13
C GLY A 25 1.58 -15.18 -16.06
N SER A 26 0.39 -14.82 -15.58
CA SER A 26 -0.73 -14.57 -16.47
C SER A 26 -0.52 -13.25 -17.23
N SER A 27 -1.07 -13.16 -18.44
CA SER A 27 -0.96 -11.94 -19.22
C SER A 27 -1.60 -10.74 -18.55
N SER A 28 -2.72 -10.93 -17.88
CA SER A 28 -3.38 -9.86 -17.14
C SER A 28 -2.51 -9.39 -15.97
N ARG A 29 -1.84 -10.30 -15.29
CA ARG A 29 -0.95 -9.96 -14.18
C ARG A 29 0.23 -9.12 -14.65
N LEU A 30 0.87 -9.51 -15.75
CA LEU A 30 1.99 -8.75 -16.32
C LEU A 30 1.56 -7.34 -16.73
N LYS A 31 0.38 -7.22 -17.30
CA LYS A 31 -0.16 -5.96 -17.77
C LYS A 31 -0.40 -4.96 -16.63
N PHE A 32 -0.81 -5.45 -15.47
CA PHE A 32 -1.22 -4.61 -14.34
C PHE A 32 -0.14 -4.43 -13.27
N ASN A 33 1.05 -5.03 -13.43
CA ASN A 33 2.06 -5.00 -12.37
C ASN A 33 2.38 -3.59 -11.89
N GLN A 34 2.70 -2.67 -12.78
CA GLN A 34 3.10 -1.31 -12.39
C GLN A 34 1.96 -0.52 -11.77
N LYS A 35 0.79 -0.55 -12.41
CA LYS A 35 -0.38 0.15 -11.90
C LYS A 35 -0.90 -0.48 -10.62
N ALA A 36 -0.84 -1.81 -10.53
CA ALA A 36 -1.30 -2.52 -9.36
C ALA A 36 -0.44 -2.23 -8.13
N GLU A 37 0.87 -2.09 -8.29
CA GLU A 37 1.75 -1.74 -7.19
C GLU A 37 1.41 -0.35 -6.63
N ALA A 38 1.24 0.64 -7.49
CA ALA A 38 0.86 1.98 -7.06
C ALA A 38 -0.51 1.97 -6.38
N TYR A 39 -1.45 1.20 -6.91
CA TYR A 39 -2.77 1.05 -6.32
C TYR A 39 -2.71 0.41 -4.94
N MET A 40 -1.93 -0.65 -4.79
CA MET A 40 -1.83 -1.35 -3.50
C MET A 40 -1.19 -0.47 -2.42
N VAL A 41 -0.18 0.30 -2.78
CA VAL A 41 0.44 1.25 -1.86
C VAL A 41 -0.57 2.33 -1.47
N ALA A 42 -1.33 2.84 -2.44
CA ALA A 42 -2.36 3.84 -2.18
C ALA A 42 -3.41 3.33 -1.18
N GLU A 43 -3.89 2.11 -1.39
CA GLU A 43 -4.87 1.48 -0.50
C GLU A 43 -4.29 1.25 0.89
N LEU A 44 -3.04 0.80 0.97
CA LEU A 44 -2.38 0.57 2.26
C LEU A 44 -2.29 1.87 3.06
N VAL A 45 -1.85 2.96 2.45
CA VAL A 45 -1.74 4.25 3.11
C VAL A 45 -3.11 4.75 3.55
N LYS A 46 -4.08 4.68 2.67
CA LYS A 46 -5.45 5.14 2.94
C LYS A 46 -6.09 4.37 4.08
N GLU A 47 -6.02 3.04 4.05
CA GLU A 47 -6.61 2.20 5.08
C GLU A 47 -5.91 2.39 6.43
N SER A 48 -4.58 2.47 6.41
CA SER A 48 -3.80 2.69 7.62
C SER A 48 -4.11 4.04 8.25
N ARG A 49 -4.25 5.08 7.42
CA ARG A 49 -4.63 6.41 7.89
C ARG A 49 -6.00 6.38 8.56
N LYS A 50 -6.97 5.72 7.95
CA LYS A 50 -8.32 5.60 8.51
C LYS A 50 -8.33 4.83 9.82
N LYS A 51 -7.55 3.76 9.92
CA LYS A 51 -7.41 3.00 11.16
C LYS A 51 -6.81 3.84 12.28
N ALA A 52 -5.93 4.77 11.94
CA ALA A 52 -5.34 5.70 12.90
C ALA A 52 -6.24 6.89 13.21
N HIS A 53 -7.44 6.93 12.63
CA HIS A 53 -8.41 8.01 12.82
C HIS A 53 -7.85 9.39 12.46
N MET A 54 -7.07 9.45 11.40
CA MET A 54 -6.45 10.69 10.93
C MET A 54 -7.03 11.13 9.60
N THR A 55 -7.17 12.44 9.43
CA THR A 55 -7.47 13.03 8.12
C THR A 55 -6.19 13.12 7.29
N GLN A 56 -6.35 13.33 5.98
CA GLN A 56 -5.20 13.58 5.10
C GLN A 56 -4.39 14.78 5.57
N GLU A 57 -5.07 15.82 6.04
CA GLU A 57 -4.42 17.02 6.52
C GLU A 57 -3.63 16.76 7.81
N GLN A 58 -4.18 15.99 8.73
CA GLN A 58 -3.48 15.64 9.96
C GLN A 58 -2.23 14.82 9.67
N LEU A 59 -2.33 13.85 8.76
CA LEU A 59 -1.17 13.06 8.36
C LEU A 59 -0.12 13.94 7.69
N ALA A 60 -0.54 14.83 6.80
CA ALA A 60 0.35 15.76 6.12
C ALA A 60 1.13 16.62 7.12
N LYS A 61 0.45 17.14 8.14
CA LYS A 61 1.10 17.93 9.19
C LYS A 61 2.13 17.11 9.96
N LYS A 62 1.79 15.88 10.30
CA LYS A 62 2.73 14.98 10.98
C LYS A 62 3.99 14.73 10.18
N LEU A 63 3.88 14.66 8.88
CA LEU A 63 4.99 14.40 7.98
C LEU A 63 5.67 15.67 7.47
N ASN A 64 5.13 16.82 7.82
CA ASN A 64 5.62 18.11 7.35
C ASN A 64 5.60 18.22 5.82
N VAL A 65 4.51 17.77 5.25
CA VAL A 65 4.24 17.86 3.81
C VAL A 65 2.87 18.51 3.61
N ASN A 66 2.51 18.86 2.37
CA ASN A 66 1.19 19.40 2.13
C ASN A 66 0.16 18.27 1.91
N ARG A 67 -1.10 18.59 2.11
CA ARG A 67 -2.20 17.63 1.95
C ARG A 67 -2.27 17.09 0.53
N ALA A 68 -1.96 17.91 -0.47
CA ALA A 68 -2.00 17.49 -1.87
C ALA A 68 -1.06 16.30 -2.13
N TYR A 69 0.07 16.24 -1.45
CA TYR A 69 1.01 15.13 -1.56
C TYR A 69 0.37 13.83 -1.08
N ILE A 70 -0.28 13.86 0.08
CA ILE A 70 -0.98 12.69 0.62
C ILE A 70 -2.12 12.27 -0.31
N SER A 71 -2.88 13.24 -0.81
CA SER A 71 -3.97 12.98 -1.75
C SER A 71 -3.47 12.29 -3.02
N LYS A 72 -2.34 12.71 -3.57
CA LYS A 72 -1.76 12.09 -4.76
C LYS A 72 -1.36 10.64 -4.50
N ILE A 73 -0.77 10.37 -3.35
CA ILE A 73 -0.40 9.00 -2.98
C ILE A 73 -1.65 8.11 -2.89
N GLU A 74 -2.69 8.59 -2.23
CA GLU A 74 -3.91 7.81 -2.00
C GLU A 74 -4.74 7.61 -3.26
N ARG A 75 -4.51 8.42 -4.30
CA ARG A 75 -5.14 8.23 -5.61
C ARG A 75 -4.31 7.40 -6.57
N ALA A 76 -3.20 6.86 -6.11
CA ALA A 76 -2.26 6.09 -6.92
C ALA A 76 -1.73 6.87 -8.13
N SER A 77 -1.65 8.19 -8.01
CA SER A 77 -1.19 9.04 -9.10
C SER A 77 0.31 9.35 -9.04
N THR A 78 1.01 8.75 -8.10
CA THR A 78 2.46 8.89 -7.99
C THR A 78 3.05 7.64 -7.36
N ASP A 79 4.25 7.30 -7.77
CA ASP A 79 5.01 6.24 -7.13
C ASP A 79 5.70 6.78 -5.89
N ILE A 80 5.81 5.94 -4.87
CA ILE A 80 6.59 6.28 -3.70
C ILE A 80 7.61 5.19 -3.41
N ARG A 81 8.73 5.60 -2.86
CA ARG A 81 9.78 4.67 -2.44
C ARG A 81 9.38 3.97 -1.15
N ILE A 82 9.97 2.81 -0.90
CA ILE A 82 9.76 2.09 0.35
C ILE A 82 10.15 2.96 1.54
N SER A 83 11.22 3.74 1.44
CA SER A 83 11.62 4.65 2.50
C SER A 83 10.55 5.70 2.81
N THR A 84 9.86 6.19 1.78
CA THR A 84 8.75 7.13 1.96
C THR A 84 7.56 6.44 2.60
N LEU A 85 7.21 5.24 2.14
CA LEU A 85 6.13 4.46 2.73
C LEU A 85 6.40 4.17 4.21
N LYS A 86 7.62 3.77 4.53
CA LYS A 86 8.03 3.53 5.91
C LYS A 86 7.87 4.79 6.77
N ARG A 87 8.27 5.93 6.26
CA ARG A 87 8.12 7.20 6.96
C ARG A 87 6.65 7.53 7.22
N ILE A 88 5.79 7.33 6.23
CA ILE A 88 4.36 7.57 6.37
C ILE A 88 3.78 6.69 7.47
N ILE A 89 4.07 5.40 7.44
CA ILE A 89 3.51 4.45 8.39
C ILE A 89 4.09 4.66 9.80
N GLU A 90 5.40 4.82 9.91
CA GLU A 90 6.05 4.85 11.21
C GLU A 90 6.05 6.24 11.84
N THR A 91 6.47 7.24 11.09
CA THR A 91 6.51 8.61 11.61
C THR A 91 5.13 9.26 11.61
N GLY A 92 4.39 9.09 10.53
CA GLY A 92 3.08 9.71 10.38
C GLY A 92 1.98 9.05 11.20
N LEU A 93 1.89 7.73 11.12
CA LEU A 93 0.79 6.99 11.71
C LEU A 93 1.14 6.27 13.01
N GLY A 94 2.42 6.24 13.38
CA GLY A 94 2.85 5.60 14.62
C GLY A 94 2.86 4.08 14.57
N GLY A 95 2.76 3.50 13.38
CA GLY A 95 2.78 2.06 13.21
C GLY A 95 4.14 1.51 12.84
N LYS A 96 4.17 0.30 12.34
CA LYS A 96 5.39 -0.31 11.79
C LYS A 96 5.11 -0.92 10.44
N LEU A 97 6.05 -0.74 9.52
CA LEU A 97 5.98 -1.35 8.21
C LEU A 97 6.78 -2.64 8.22
N HIS A 98 6.12 -3.74 7.88
CA HIS A 98 6.74 -5.05 7.73
C HIS A 98 6.68 -5.47 6.27
N ILE A 99 7.80 -5.89 5.73
CA ILE A 99 7.88 -6.39 4.35
C ILE A 99 8.32 -7.85 4.42
N ASN A 100 7.50 -8.71 3.85
CA ASN A 100 7.80 -10.14 3.79
C ASN A 100 8.24 -10.51 2.39
N VAL A 101 9.26 -11.34 2.31
CA VAL A 101 9.74 -11.89 1.05
C VAL A 101 9.48 -13.39 1.06
N ASP A 102 8.80 -13.84 0.03
CA ASP A 102 8.49 -15.25 -0.16
C ASP A 102 9.33 -15.77 -1.32
N LEU A 103 10.35 -16.57 -1.02
CA LEU A 103 11.28 -17.09 -2.03
C LEU A 103 10.92 -18.51 -2.45
#